data_84d841ad40d665367fd08846601a8b87
#
_entry.id   84d841ad40d665367fd08846601a8b87
#
_cell.length_a   1.000
_cell.length_b   1.000
_cell.length_c   1.000
_cell.angle_alpha   90.00
_cell.angle_beta   90.00
_cell.angle_gamma   90.00
#
_symmetry.space_group_name_H-M   'P 1'
#
loop_
_entity.id
_entity.type
_entity.pdbx_description
1 polymer ?
#
loop_
_entity_poly.entity_id
_entity_poly.type
_entity_poly.pdbx_seq_one_letter_code
_entity_poly.pdbx_strand_id
1 'polypeptide(L)'
;MAIQPGTAVVTDAPATKSAALVAPVVLVATKPPGPDYTALGSRARTGPVGGGQLVRRVVILVFGLIQIVIALRFVLLLLDARTANVVVSAILNVSQVFVAPFNGMLSTDALVSNGSVVDVAAIVAFIGWSILELIILWAVGIFRRQSA
;
A
#
# COMPACT_ATOMS: atom_id res chain seq x y z
N MET A 1 -51.41 -71.28 15.12
CA MET A 1 -52.52 -71.33 16.08
C MET A 1 -52.83 -69.85 16.41
N ALA A 2 -53.72 -69.33 15.65
CA ALA A 2 -55.04 -68.88 16.06
C ALA A 2 -54.95 -67.63 17.01
N ILE A 3 -55.59 -66.55 16.92
CA ILE A 3 -56.81 -66.07 16.28
C ILE A 3 -56.87 -64.57 16.57
N GLN A 4 -57.40 -63.81 15.69
CA GLN A 4 -58.01 -62.51 15.76
C GLN A 4 -59.12 -62.41 16.83
N PRO A 5 -59.91 -61.32 16.95
CA PRO A 5 -59.94 -59.95 16.42
C PRO A 5 -60.50 -58.94 17.46
N GLY A 6 -60.75 -57.72 17.07
CA GLY A 6 -61.66 -56.85 17.86
C GLY A 6 -61.56 -55.39 17.39
N THR A 7 -62.30 -55.14 16.44
CA THR A 7 -63.51 -54.29 16.28
C THR A 7 -63.35 -52.81 16.65
N ALA A 8 -63.65 -52.07 15.63
CA ALA A 8 -63.92 -50.66 15.52
C ALA A 8 -64.92 -50.11 16.58
N VAL A 9 -64.66 -48.89 16.99
CA VAL A 9 -65.78 -47.99 17.39
C VAL A 9 -65.55 -46.66 16.69
N VAL A 10 -66.40 -46.44 15.75
CA VAL A 10 -66.73 -45.12 15.21
C VAL A 10 -67.44 -44.34 16.25
N THR A 11 -66.98 -43.17 16.54
CA THR A 11 -67.81 -42.17 17.19
C THR A 11 -67.71 -40.85 16.45
N ASP A 12 -68.84 -40.54 15.91
CA ASP A 12 -69.25 -39.42 15.11
C ASP A 12 -69.20 -38.08 15.88
N ALA A 13 -68.74 -37.10 15.22
CA ALA A 13 -68.98 -35.66 15.15
C ALA A 13 -69.47 -34.90 16.41
N PRO A 14 -69.28 -33.54 16.51
CA PRO A 14 -69.81 -32.65 15.47
C PRO A 14 -68.81 -31.47 15.11
N ALA A 15 -69.07 -30.98 13.94
CA ALA A 15 -68.57 -29.78 13.36
C ALA A 15 -68.68 -28.56 14.29
N THR A 16 -67.57 -27.94 14.60
CA THR A 16 -67.56 -26.55 15.03
C THR A 16 -66.85 -25.74 13.98
N LYS A 17 -67.62 -25.01 13.21
CA LYS A 17 -67.18 -23.94 12.36
C LYS A 17 -66.38 -22.94 13.20
N SER A 18 -65.06 -22.98 13.14
CA SER A 18 -64.26 -21.87 13.48
C SER A 18 -63.73 -21.27 12.17
N ALA A 19 -64.38 -20.20 11.78
CA ALA A 19 -63.89 -19.35 10.71
C ALA A 19 -62.54 -18.81 11.13
N ALA A 20 -61.48 -19.52 10.74
CA ALA A 20 -60.13 -18.97 10.83
C ALA A 20 -60.04 -17.83 9.82
N LEU A 21 -60.06 -16.65 10.38
CA LEU A 21 -59.75 -15.41 9.71
C LEU A 21 -58.37 -15.57 9.08
N VAL A 22 -58.37 -15.89 7.78
CA VAL A 22 -57.12 -15.89 6.99
C VAL A 22 -56.69 -14.43 6.88
N ALA A 23 -55.83 -14.02 7.75
CA ALA A 23 -55.10 -12.76 7.60
C ALA A 23 -54.32 -12.83 6.28
N PRO A 24 -54.41 -11.85 5.41
CA PRO A 24 -53.60 -11.84 4.21
C PRO A 24 -52.13 -11.83 4.61
N VAL A 25 -51.41 -12.90 4.27
CA VAL A 25 -49.97 -12.89 4.35
C VAL A 25 -49.49 -11.85 3.33
N VAL A 26 -49.20 -10.66 3.82
CA VAL A 26 -48.48 -9.67 3.03
C VAL A 26 -47.10 -10.24 2.82
N LEU A 27 -46.87 -10.82 1.65
CA LEU A 27 -45.54 -11.11 1.11
C LEU A 27 -44.83 -9.76 0.98
N VAL A 28 -44.20 -9.33 2.08
CA VAL A 28 -43.16 -8.30 1.98
C VAL A 28 -42.08 -8.91 1.16
N ALA A 29 -42.05 -8.55 -0.13
CA ALA A 29 -40.93 -8.84 -1.00
C ALA A 29 -39.71 -8.14 -0.36
N THR A 30 -38.99 -8.89 0.45
CA THR A 30 -37.66 -8.45 0.90
C THR A 30 -36.79 -8.41 -0.37
N LYS A 31 -36.67 -7.19 -0.91
CA LYS A 31 -35.69 -6.89 -1.94
C LYS A 31 -34.36 -7.52 -1.50
N PRO A 32 -33.73 -8.39 -2.32
CA PRO A 32 -32.42 -8.92 -1.96
C PRO A 32 -31.48 -7.76 -1.65
N PRO A 33 -30.67 -7.84 -0.59
CA PRO A 33 -29.70 -6.79 -0.27
C PRO A 33 -28.84 -6.58 -1.53
N GLY A 34 -28.95 -5.38 -2.10
CA GLY A 34 -28.10 -4.99 -3.21
C GLY A 34 -26.65 -5.04 -2.76
N PRO A 35 -25.68 -5.21 -3.68
CA PRO A 35 -24.27 -5.23 -3.31
C PRO A 35 -23.97 -3.97 -2.50
N ASP A 36 -23.47 -4.17 -1.28
CA ASP A 36 -23.12 -3.10 -0.36
C ASP A 36 -21.91 -2.33 -0.91
N TYR A 37 -22.17 -1.34 -1.75
CA TYR A 37 -21.14 -0.41 -2.25
C TYR A 37 -20.53 0.44 -1.12
N THR A 38 -21.16 0.48 0.05
CA THR A 38 -20.61 1.12 1.26
C THR A 38 -19.34 0.41 1.77
N ALA A 39 -19.15 -0.87 1.45
CA ALA A 39 -17.94 -1.59 1.84
C ALA A 39 -16.70 -1.18 1.03
N LEU A 40 -16.87 -0.61 -0.17
CA LEU A 40 -15.75 -0.16 -1.00
C LEU A 40 -15.18 1.21 -0.58
N GLY A 41 -15.97 2.03 0.13
CA GLY A 41 -15.56 3.34 0.62
C GLY A 41 -14.84 3.34 1.97
N SER A 42 -14.93 2.25 2.74
CA SER A 42 -14.47 2.22 4.14
C SER A 42 -12.99 1.84 4.32
N ARG A 43 -12.22 1.70 3.24
CA ARG A 43 -10.77 1.38 3.36
C ARG A 43 -9.87 2.59 3.57
N ALA A 44 -10.42 3.79 3.64
CA ALA A 44 -9.70 4.91 4.22
C ALA A 44 -9.75 4.84 5.76
N ARG A 45 -9.30 3.72 6.34
CA ARG A 45 -8.97 3.68 7.77
C ARG A 45 -7.74 4.54 7.98
N THR A 46 -7.97 5.81 8.22
CA THR A 46 -7.07 6.63 9.03
C THR A 46 -7.18 6.16 10.48
N GLY A 47 -6.73 4.92 10.76
CA GLY A 47 -6.41 4.52 12.11
C GLY A 47 -5.31 5.45 12.63
N PRO A 48 -5.18 5.65 13.96
CA PRO A 48 -4.08 6.43 14.52
C PRO A 48 -2.80 5.94 13.88
N VAL A 49 -2.05 6.87 13.27
CA VAL A 49 -0.83 6.54 12.53
C VAL A 49 0.13 5.98 13.57
N GLY A 50 0.21 4.66 13.69
CA GLY A 50 1.14 4.03 14.60
C GLY A 50 2.53 4.57 14.31
N GLY A 51 3.30 4.94 15.36
CA GLY A 51 4.60 5.61 15.22
C GLY A 51 5.50 4.98 14.16
N GLY A 52 5.46 3.66 13.98
CA GLY A 52 6.21 2.97 12.95
C GLY A 52 5.76 3.24 11.50
N GLN A 53 4.49 3.66 11.28
CA GLN A 53 4.06 4.10 9.95
C GLN A 53 4.56 5.51 9.62
N LEU A 54 4.61 6.38 10.63
CA LEU A 54 5.17 7.72 10.49
C LEU A 54 6.66 7.63 10.15
N VAL A 55 7.43 6.86 10.93
CA VAL A 55 8.87 6.64 10.66
C VAL A 55 9.09 6.13 9.24
N ARG A 56 8.35 5.13 8.80
CA ARG A 56 8.47 4.60 7.43
C ARG A 56 8.21 5.68 6.36
N ARG A 57 7.19 6.51 6.55
CA ARG A 57 6.87 7.60 5.61
C ARG A 57 7.98 8.66 5.58
N VAL A 58 8.51 9.03 6.73
CA VAL A 58 9.62 9.99 6.83
C VAL A 58 10.87 9.42 6.14
N VAL A 59 11.21 8.17 6.38
CA VAL A 59 12.34 7.51 5.71
C VAL A 59 12.19 7.56 4.20
N ILE A 60 11.07 7.10 3.66
CA ILE A 60 10.81 7.12 2.21
C ILE A 60 10.88 8.54 1.64
N LEU A 61 10.37 9.54 2.36
CA LEU A 61 10.39 10.92 1.91
C LEU A 61 11.83 11.47 1.86
N VAL A 62 12.60 11.27 2.93
CA VAL A 62 13.99 11.75 3.02
C VAL A 62 14.87 11.08 1.96
N PHE A 63 14.83 9.76 1.85
CA PHE A 63 15.61 9.03 0.85
C PHE A 63 15.16 9.34 -0.56
N GLY A 64 13.85 9.44 -0.81
CA GLY A 64 13.32 9.86 -2.11
C GLY A 64 13.81 11.25 -2.52
N LEU A 65 13.88 12.19 -1.57
CA LEU A 65 14.42 13.52 -1.85
C LEU A 65 15.92 13.47 -2.21
N ILE A 66 16.71 12.70 -1.46
CA ILE A 66 18.14 12.50 -1.75
C ILE A 66 18.31 11.90 -3.16
N GLN A 67 17.55 10.88 -3.49
CA GLN A 67 17.60 10.22 -4.80
C GLN A 67 17.21 11.16 -5.94
N ILE A 68 16.19 12.01 -5.75
CA ILE A 68 15.81 13.02 -6.75
C ILE A 68 16.95 14.01 -6.98
N VAL A 69 17.60 14.49 -5.92
CA VAL A 69 18.72 15.44 -6.04
C VAL A 69 19.90 14.82 -6.77
N ILE A 70 20.25 13.56 -6.49
CA ILE A 70 21.34 12.84 -7.17
C ILE A 70 20.97 12.57 -8.64
N ALA A 71 19.74 12.15 -8.92
CA ALA A 71 19.28 11.93 -10.29
C ALA A 71 19.28 13.22 -11.11
N LEU A 72 18.85 14.33 -10.50
CA LEU A 72 18.86 15.63 -11.15
C LEU A 72 20.29 16.10 -11.47
N ARG A 73 21.24 15.91 -10.53
CA ARG A 73 22.67 16.13 -10.80
C ARG A 73 23.13 15.34 -12.02
N PHE A 74 22.87 14.03 -12.04
CA PHE A 74 23.26 13.17 -13.15
C PHE A 74 22.71 13.68 -14.49
N VAL A 75 21.42 14.02 -14.55
CA VAL A 75 20.77 14.55 -15.75
C VAL A 75 21.38 15.90 -16.16
N LEU A 76 21.62 16.81 -15.23
CA LEU A 76 22.22 18.13 -15.54
C LEU A 76 23.64 18.00 -16.13
N LEU A 77 24.45 17.11 -15.59
CA LEU A 77 25.80 16.86 -16.10
C LEU A 77 25.76 16.14 -17.45
N LEU A 78 24.82 15.20 -17.64
CA LEU A 78 24.65 14.50 -18.90
C LEU A 78 24.19 15.46 -20.03
N LEU A 79 23.34 16.45 -19.70
CA LEU A 79 22.87 17.47 -20.64
C LEU A 79 23.84 18.64 -20.83
N ASP A 80 25.02 18.59 -20.23
CA ASP A 80 25.98 19.71 -20.24
C ASP A 80 25.34 21.04 -19.79
N ALA A 81 24.56 20.99 -18.69
CA ALA A 81 23.87 22.15 -18.18
C ALA A 81 24.85 23.21 -17.69
N ARG A 82 24.58 24.48 -18.08
CA ARG A 82 25.45 25.61 -17.76
C ARG A 82 25.57 25.81 -16.24
N THR A 83 26.76 25.59 -15.70
CA THR A 83 27.07 25.77 -14.26
C THR A 83 27.00 27.25 -13.81
N ALA A 84 27.05 28.20 -14.76
CA ALA A 84 26.81 29.61 -14.50
C ALA A 84 25.38 29.93 -14.04
N ASN A 85 24.42 29.02 -14.26
CA ASN A 85 23.06 29.18 -13.77
C ASN A 85 23.04 28.86 -12.26
N VAL A 86 22.52 29.82 -11.47
CA VAL A 86 22.45 29.72 -9.99
C VAL A 86 21.71 28.46 -9.54
N VAL A 87 20.62 28.08 -10.24
CA VAL A 87 19.85 26.88 -9.88
C VAL A 87 20.65 25.62 -10.15
N VAL A 88 21.34 25.54 -11.31
CA VAL A 88 22.19 24.40 -11.65
C VAL A 88 23.32 24.25 -10.64
N SER A 89 24.04 25.35 -10.33
CA SER A 89 25.13 25.33 -9.37
C SER A 89 24.65 24.95 -7.95
N ALA A 90 23.49 25.43 -7.52
CA ALA A 90 22.90 25.04 -6.23
C ALA A 90 22.60 23.54 -6.16
N ILE A 91 21.99 22.97 -7.20
CA ILE A 91 21.69 21.53 -7.26
C ILE A 91 22.99 20.71 -7.23
N LEU A 92 24.01 21.12 -8.00
CA LEU A 92 25.29 20.43 -8.03
C LEU A 92 25.99 20.49 -6.66
N ASN A 93 25.96 21.62 -5.99
CA ASN A 93 26.56 21.78 -4.66
C ASN A 93 25.84 20.96 -3.60
N VAL A 94 24.51 21.02 -3.55
CA VAL A 94 23.72 20.24 -2.59
C VAL A 94 23.88 18.75 -2.83
N SER A 95 23.85 18.30 -4.09
CA SER A 95 24.01 16.88 -4.44
C SER A 95 25.40 16.35 -4.11
N GLN A 96 26.42 17.22 -4.13
CA GLN A 96 27.81 16.85 -3.82
C GLN A 96 27.93 16.24 -2.42
N VAL A 97 27.18 16.74 -1.44
CA VAL A 97 27.18 16.22 -0.06
C VAL A 97 26.79 14.73 -0.03
N PHE A 98 25.86 14.33 -0.90
CA PHE A 98 25.35 12.95 -0.96
C PHE A 98 26.20 12.03 -1.86
N VAL A 99 26.91 12.59 -2.82
CA VAL A 99 27.81 11.86 -3.72
C VAL A 99 29.22 11.75 -3.13
N ALA A 100 29.65 12.70 -2.31
CA ALA A 100 30.99 12.76 -1.74
C ALA A 100 31.48 11.45 -1.10
N PRO A 101 30.68 10.69 -0.32
CA PRO A 101 31.16 9.45 0.27
C PRO A 101 31.47 8.35 -0.77
N PHE A 102 31.01 8.50 -1.99
CA PHE A 102 31.18 7.55 -3.07
C PHE A 102 32.29 7.96 -4.06
N ASN A 103 32.80 9.20 -3.95
CA ASN A 103 33.91 9.66 -4.77
C ASN A 103 35.18 8.83 -4.47
N GLY A 104 35.88 8.42 -5.51
CA GLY A 104 37.08 7.63 -5.38
C GLY A 104 36.86 6.14 -5.12
N MET A 105 35.59 5.68 -5.07
CA MET A 105 35.32 4.24 -4.97
C MET A 105 35.68 3.47 -6.25
N LEU A 106 35.64 4.17 -7.38
CA LEU A 106 36.04 3.64 -8.68
C LEU A 106 37.28 4.38 -9.18
N SER A 107 38.06 3.73 -10.02
CA SER A 107 39.23 4.35 -10.66
C SER A 107 38.88 5.51 -11.60
N THR A 108 37.59 5.58 -12.01
CA THR A 108 37.06 6.63 -12.87
C THR A 108 35.73 7.11 -12.29
N ASP A 109 35.74 8.30 -11.72
CA ASP A 109 34.52 8.90 -11.14
C ASP A 109 33.62 9.56 -12.18
N ALA A 110 34.18 9.96 -13.32
CA ALA A 110 33.44 10.59 -14.42
C ALA A 110 34.02 10.22 -15.78
N LEU A 111 33.13 10.00 -16.75
CA LEU A 111 33.46 9.79 -18.15
C LEU A 111 33.05 11.02 -18.97
N VAL A 112 33.97 11.60 -19.68
CA VAL A 112 33.73 12.77 -20.53
C VAL A 112 33.72 12.35 -21.98
N SER A 113 32.64 12.63 -22.72
CA SER A 113 32.51 12.37 -24.15
C SER A 113 31.73 13.51 -24.81
N ASN A 114 32.34 14.18 -25.76
CA ASN A 114 31.74 15.22 -26.60
C ASN A 114 30.98 16.33 -25.82
N GLY A 115 31.51 16.74 -24.64
CA GLY A 115 30.89 17.78 -23.81
C GLY A 115 29.94 17.24 -22.76
N SER A 116 29.44 16.03 -22.88
CA SER A 116 28.62 15.40 -21.86
C SER A 116 29.47 14.69 -20.81
N VAL A 117 29.14 14.84 -19.55
CA VAL A 117 29.83 14.20 -18.42
C VAL A 117 28.92 13.15 -17.82
N VAL A 118 29.33 11.88 -17.90
CA VAL A 118 28.67 10.79 -17.18
C VAL A 118 29.31 10.68 -15.79
N ASP A 119 28.58 11.14 -14.78
CA ASP A 119 29.00 11.08 -13.38
C ASP A 119 28.77 9.66 -12.83
N VAL A 120 29.81 8.84 -12.90
CA VAL A 120 29.76 7.45 -12.43
C VAL A 120 29.61 7.41 -10.90
N ALA A 121 30.22 8.37 -10.19
CA ALA A 121 30.08 8.47 -8.74
C ALA A 121 28.62 8.75 -8.34
N ALA A 122 27.87 9.55 -9.11
CA ALA A 122 26.46 9.78 -8.89
C ALA A 122 25.62 8.50 -9.09
N ILE A 123 25.96 7.65 -10.07
CA ILE A 123 25.28 6.36 -10.28
C ILE A 123 25.52 5.44 -9.08
N VAL A 124 26.76 5.32 -8.63
CA VAL A 124 27.12 4.50 -7.46
C VAL A 124 26.45 5.03 -6.21
N ALA A 125 26.42 6.34 -6.02
CA ALA A 125 25.74 6.99 -4.91
C ALA A 125 24.22 6.68 -4.94
N PHE A 126 23.59 6.78 -6.10
CA PHE A 126 22.15 6.47 -6.24
C PHE A 126 21.83 5.03 -5.82
N ILE A 127 22.64 4.06 -6.29
CA ILE A 127 22.51 2.65 -5.92
C ILE A 127 22.77 2.46 -4.41
N GLY A 128 23.84 3.06 -3.89
CA GLY A 128 24.21 2.95 -2.48
C GLY A 128 23.12 3.48 -1.54
N TRP A 129 22.56 4.66 -1.83
CA TRP A 129 21.46 5.24 -1.07
C TRP A 129 20.18 4.40 -1.17
N SER A 130 19.90 3.80 -2.35
CA SER A 130 18.75 2.90 -2.53
C SER A 130 18.89 1.62 -1.69
N ILE A 131 20.07 1.03 -1.65
CA ILE A 131 20.35 -0.14 -0.80
C ILE A 131 20.20 0.23 0.68
N LEU A 132 20.73 1.37 1.09
CA LEU A 132 20.63 1.84 2.48
C LEU A 132 19.17 2.08 2.88
N GLU A 133 18.35 2.67 2.01
CA GLU A 133 16.91 2.82 2.22
C GLU A 133 16.23 1.47 2.47
N LEU A 134 16.51 0.47 1.62
CA LEU A 134 15.95 -0.87 1.77
C LEU A 134 16.33 -1.52 3.09
N ILE A 135 17.60 -1.38 3.51
CA ILE A 135 18.09 -1.91 4.79
C ILE A 135 17.35 -1.26 5.97
N ILE A 136 17.19 0.07 5.95
CA ILE A 136 16.49 0.82 6.99
C ILE A 136 15.00 0.42 7.03
N LEU A 137 14.34 0.32 5.89
CA LEU A 137 12.93 -0.10 5.82
C LEU A 137 12.75 -1.53 6.32
N TRP A 138 13.68 -2.42 6.00
CA TRP A 138 13.69 -3.80 6.49
C TRP A 138 13.87 -3.84 8.02
N ALA A 139 14.83 -3.09 8.55
CA ALA A 139 15.07 -2.97 9.99
C ALA A 139 13.84 -2.43 10.74
N VAL A 140 13.23 -1.36 10.24
CA VAL A 140 11.97 -0.81 10.80
C VAL A 140 10.86 -1.85 10.77
N GLY A 141 10.80 -2.68 9.71
CA GLY A 141 9.84 -3.78 9.57
C GLY A 141 10.00 -4.86 10.65
N ILE A 142 11.23 -5.22 11.01
CA ILE A 142 11.53 -6.20 12.05
C ILE A 142 11.09 -5.69 13.43
N PHE A 143 11.46 -4.46 13.77
CA PHE A 143 11.09 -3.88 15.07
C PHE A 143 9.58 -3.80 15.28
N ARG A 144 8.81 -3.60 14.20
CA ARG A 144 7.35 -3.59 14.26
C ARG A 144 6.73 -4.96 14.55
N ARG A 145 7.38 -6.05 14.14
CA ARG A 145 6.88 -7.41 14.36
C ARG A 145 7.07 -7.87 15.81
N GLN A 146 7.98 -7.27 16.55
CA GLN A 146 8.26 -7.59 17.94
C GLN A 146 7.37 -6.85 18.94
N SER A 147 6.62 -5.86 18.49
CA SER A 147 5.76 -5.01 19.34
C SER A 147 4.26 -5.36 19.24
N ALA A 148 3.90 -6.52 18.66
CA ALA A 148 2.53 -7.02 18.50
C ALA A 148 2.21 -8.20 19.41
#